data_aebf03a07b9fd05f5bbbf149369b1613
#
_entry.id   aebf03a07b9fd05f5bbbf149369b1613
#
_cell.length_a   1.000
_cell.length_b   1.000
_cell.length_c   1.000
_cell.angle_alpha   90.00
_cell.angle_beta   90.00
_cell.angle_gamma   90.00
#
_symmetry.space_group_name_H-M   'P 1'
#
loop_
_entity.id
_entity.type
_entity.pdbx_description
1 polymer ?
#
loop_
_entity_poly.entity_id
_entity_poly.type
_entity_poly.pdbx_seq_one_letter_code
_entity_poly.pdbx_strand_id
1 'polypeptide(L)'
;MIRSFCKERLVARFGSALLSRLGALSLVALACAQAVPAFAEEAPVAAPAPKAPSLIVAISIDQFSADLFAEYRNHYTGGLARLLKGAVFPAGFQSHAATETCPGHSTLLTGVHPARTGIIANTWIDLSLKRADKKVYCVEDESNPDSTPNKPVVSTAHLKVPTLGEWAKKQWPASRNVAVSAKDRAVAMMGGHQIDAGFWYVGDAFTSFAGRSLPADVTDENKRIRALLDKGAPAMAIPSWCVARNQAVQAGAVTVGTGRFVLGDKEDKRKLGDQLRYSPRMDAATLELAASLLTSMKLGKGQAPDILSVSLSANDYVGHAYGTEGLEMCIQQQQLDQKLGEFFAKLDASGVDYAVVLSADHGGVDTPERLRLQGVPEAARGEAALNGEGLGRAIAAELGISGSFAACNPGPDVAGNIICSDGLSGDYWISPDLSAEARAKVAARLVEKLKAHVQVEAVFTKAEIAAVPYPVGHPQDWTLLQRARASFDPQRSGDVYSVLKRAIVPVTTPRANATTITTHGSVWDYDRRVPMLFWRKGMTGFEQPQPVETVDIAPTLAALIGLKVPQGAFDGRCLDLDAGPADTCR
;
A
#
# COMPACT_ATOMS: atom_id res chain seq x y z
N MET A 1 25.04 -50.31 -14.33
CA MET A 1 25.77 -51.25 -13.43
C MET A 1 25.30 -50.97 -12.04
N ILE A 2 24.45 -51.81 -11.58
CA ILE A 2 24.60 -52.77 -10.46
C ILE A 2 24.29 -52.06 -9.12
N ARG A 3 23.06 -52.24 -8.67
CA ARG A 3 22.46 -53.10 -7.61
C ARG A 3 22.61 -52.51 -6.21
N SER A 4 21.55 -52.18 -5.51
CA SER A 4 20.41 -52.97 -4.96
C SER A 4 20.78 -53.77 -3.71
N PHE A 5 19.88 -53.73 -2.73
CA PHE A 5 19.53 -54.66 -1.64
C PHE A 5 19.51 -53.98 -0.26
N CYS A 6 18.64 -54.20 0.62
CA CYS A 6 17.37 -54.90 0.86
C CYS A 6 16.97 -54.59 2.30
N LYS A 7 15.75 -54.36 2.52
CA LYS A 7 14.74 -54.92 3.43
C LYS A 7 15.22 -55.99 4.45
N GLU A 8 14.82 -55.84 5.74
CA GLU A 8 13.74 -56.66 6.28
C GLU A 8 13.43 -56.38 7.76
N ARG A 9 12.19 -56.62 8.06
CA ARG A 9 11.45 -56.63 9.32
C ARG A 9 11.94 -57.72 10.28
N LEU A 10 11.70 -57.50 11.61
CA LEU A 10 11.12 -58.59 12.41
C LEU A 10 10.28 -58.06 13.57
N VAL A 11 9.07 -58.58 13.65
CA VAL A 11 8.10 -58.48 14.74
C VAL A 11 8.25 -59.75 15.59
N ALA A 12 8.24 -59.64 16.93
CA ALA A 12 7.80 -60.76 17.76
C ALA A 12 7.27 -60.29 19.12
N ARG A 13 6.11 -60.80 19.39
CA ARG A 13 5.28 -60.71 20.60
C ARG A 13 5.75 -61.70 21.68
N PHE A 14 5.01 -61.63 22.80
CA PHE A 14 4.80 -62.52 23.96
C PHE A 14 5.44 -61.99 25.23
N GLY A 15 4.81 -62.01 26.37
CA GLY A 15 3.54 -62.50 26.89
C GLY A 15 3.59 -62.44 28.42
N SER A 16 2.44 -62.39 29.00
CA SER A 16 2.07 -62.26 30.42
C SER A 16 2.63 -63.36 31.33
N ALA A 17 2.82 -63.07 32.61
CA ALA A 17 2.14 -63.69 33.76
C ALA A 17 3.02 -63.74 35.02
N LEU A 18 2.52 -63.25 36.03
CA LEU A 18 1.98 -63.75 37.33
C LEU A 18 2.93 -63.91 38.54
N LEU A 19 2.58 -63.16 39.58
CA LEU A 19 2.37 -63.49 41.00
C LEU A 19 3.56 -63.84 41.94
N SER A 20 3.58 -62.98 42.95
CA SER A 20 3.64 -63.30 44.42
C SER A 20 4.99 -63.67 45.04
N ARG A 21 5.45 -62.93 46.01
CA ARG A 21 5.41 -63.22 47.48
C ARG A 21 6.16 -62.17 48.30
N LEU A 22 5.56 -61.92 49.42
CA LEU A 22 5.95 -61.17 50.58
C LEU A 22 7.37 -61.39 51.05
N GLY A 23 7.97 -60.33 51.57
CA GLY A 23 9.16 -60.35 52.41
C GLY A 23 9.44 -58.99 53.01
N ALA A 24 9.00 -58.77 54.23
CA ALA A 24 9.29 -57.60 55.04
C ALA A 24 10.76 -57.59 55.47
N LEU A 25 11.45 -56.47 55.27
CA LEU A 25 12.66 -56.13 56.05
C LEU A 25 12.72 -54.59 56.17
N SER A 26 12.53 -54.16 57.43
CA SER A 26 12.72 -52.77 57.83
C SER A 26 14.19 -52.39 57.74
N LEU A 27 14.53 -51.33 57.01
CA LEU A 27 15.81 -50.66 57.12
C LEU A 27 15.52 -49.14 57.26
N VAL A 28 15.89 -48.66 58.47
CA VAL A 28 15.91 -47.26 58.84
C VAL A 28 16.94 -46.57 57.97
N ALA A 29 16.53 -45.75 57.03
CA ALA A 29 17.39 -44.82 56.30
C ALA A 29 17.23 -43.44 56.93
N LEU A 30 18.28 -42.99 57.59
CA LEU A 30 18.46 -41.64 58.16
C LEU A 30 18.57 -40.64 56.98
N ALA A 31 17.50 -39.91 56.70
CA ALA A 31 17.50 -38.89 55.66
C ALA A 31 18.18 -37.62 56.21
N CYS A 32 19.39 -37.36 55.79
CA CYS A 32 20.02 -36.03 55.88
C CYS A 32 19.28 -35.12 54.88
N ALA A 33 18.31 -34.37 55.37
CA ALA A 33 17.74 -33.26 54.59
C ALA A 33 18.77 -32.13 54.53
N GLN A 34 19.56 -32.06 53.48
CA GLN A 34 20.27 -30.86 53.11
C GLN A 34 19.25 -29.85 52.63
N ALA A 35 18.96 -28.81 53.41
CA ALA A 35 18.24 -27.64 52.99
C ALA A 35 19.06 -26.92 51.92
N VAL A 36 18.72 -27.08 50.65
CA VAL A 36 19.21 -26.22 49.58
C VAL A 36 18.49 -24.88 49.78
N PRO A 37 19.21 -23.77 49.97
CA PRO A 37 18.56 -22.47 50.01
C PRO A 37 17.91 -22.26 48.64
N ALA A 38 16.58 -22.15 48.64
CA ALA A 38 15.87 -21.64 47.47
C ALA A 38 16.33 -20.20 47.30
N PHE A 39 17.21 -19.99 46.31
CA PHE A 39 17.40 -18.65 45.78
C PHE A 39 16.04 -18.28 45.17
N ALA A 40 15.31 -17.41 45.88
CA ALA A 40 14.22 -16.70 45.25
C ALA A 40 14.84 -15.87 44.12
N GLU A 41 14.67 -16.31 42.90
CA GLU A 41 14.96 -15.52 41.71
C GLU A 41 14.04 -14.29 41.82
N GLU A 42 14.62 -13.15 42.24
CA GLU A 42 13.89 -11.89 42.21
C GLU A 42 13.38 -11.71 40.79
N ALA A 43 12.06 -11.67 40.62
CA ALA A 43 11.45 -11.36 39.34
C ALA A 43 12.11 -10.07 38.84
N PRO A 44 12.58 -10.04 37.58
CA PRO A 44 13.25 -8.86 37.05
C PRO A 44 12.31 -7.67 37.24
N VAL A 45 12.81 -6.65 37.95
CA VAL A 45 12.09 -5.38 38.09
C VAL A 45 11.82 -4.90 36.68
N ALA A 46 10.52 -4.82 36.30
CA ALA A 46 10.13 -4.36 35.00
C ALA A 46 10.79 -3.00 34.73
N ALA A 47 11.60 -2.93 33.70
CA ALA A 47 12.21 -1.67 33.30
C ALA A 47 11.07 -0.64 33.08
N PRO A 48 11.26 0.61 33.52
CA PRO A 48 10.22 1.63 33.30
C PRO A 48 9.90 1.71 31.80
N ALA A 49 8.62 1.69 31.47
CA ALA A 49 8.17 1.79 30.09
C ALA A 49 8.85 2.98 29.40
N PRO A 50 9.40 2.81 28.20
CA PRO A 50 10.08 3.90 27.51
C PRO A 50 9.11 5.07 27.31
N LYS A 51 9.60 6.29 27.57
CA LYS A 51 8.80 7.51 27.40
C LYS A 51 8.24 7.57 25.98
N ALA A 52 6.94 7.88 25.83
CA ALA A 52 6.32 8.05 24.52
C ALA A 52 7.07 9.08 23.65
N PRO A 53 7.26 8.84 22.35
CA PRO A 53 7.85 9.82 21.43
C PRO A 53 6.94 11.05 21.31
N SER A 54 7.56 12.22 21.16
CA SER A 54 6.81 13.47 20.96
C SER A 54 6.41 13.72 19.51
N LEU A 55 6.93 12.91 18.59
CA LEU A 55 6.60 12.99 17.16
C LEU A 55 6.55 11.57 16.54
N ILE A 56 5.48 11.29 15.83
CA ILE A 56 5.41 10.16 14.90
C ILE A 56 5.72 10.67 13.50
N VAL A 57 6.66 10.05 12.81
CA VAL A 57 6.94 10.25 11.39
C VAL A 57 6.46 9.01 10.65
N ALA A 58 5.32 9.12 9.98
CA ALA A 58 4.72 8.04 9.20
C ALA A 58 5.07 8.22 7.71
N ILE A 59 5.89 7.31 7.18
CA ILE A 59 6.36 7.36 5.80
C ILE A 59 5.68 6.26 4.98
N SER A 60 5.07 6.64 3.86
CA SER A 60 4.64 5.71 2.82
C SER A 60 5.54 5.89 1.60
N ILE A 61 6.18 4.83 1.12
CA ILE A 61 6.81 4.83 -0.20
C ILE A 61 5.82 4.17 -1.16
N ASP A 62 5.22 4.97 -2.02
CA ASP A 62 4.20 4.53 -2.98
C ASP A 62 4.76 3.45 -3.91
N GLN A 63 4.06 2.33 -4.08
CA GLN A 63 4.46 1.18 -4.90
C GLN A 63 5.75 0.46 -4.43
N PHE A 64 6.06 0.50 -3.14
CA PHE A 64 7.27 -0.15 -2.61
C PHE A 64 7.00 -1.59 -2.17
N SER A 65 7.09 -2.52 -3.12
CA SER A 65 6.84 -3.94 -2.86
C SER A 65 7.89 -4.57 -1.93
N ALA A 66 7.50 -5.65 -1.26
CA ALA A 66 8.45 -6.48 -0.51
C ALA A 66 9.54 -7.08 -1.42
N ASP A 67 9.25 -7.27 -2.70
CA ASP A 67 10.20 -7.77 -3.70
C ASP A 67 11.27 -6.71 -4.00
N LEU A 68 10.89 -5.44 -4.24
CA LEU A 68 11.83 -4.33 -4.35
C LEU A 68 12.67 -4.16 -3.09
N PHE A 69 12.04 -4.21 -1.92
CA PHE A 69 12.76 -4.13 -0.65
C PHE A 69 13.78 -5.26 -0.50
N ALA A 70 13.40 -6.50 -0.77
CA ALA A 70 14.29 -7.66 -0.68
C ALA A 70 15.47 -7.55 -1.65
N GLU A 71 15.22 -7.07 -2.86
CA GLU A 71 16.23 -6.92 -3.90
C GLU A 71 17.28 -5.87 -3.55
N TYR A 72 16.87 -4.71 -3.05
CA TYR A 72 17.76 -3.56 -2.86
C TYR A 72 18.26 -3.38 -1.43
N ARG A 73 17.71 -4.08 -0.42
CA ARG A 73 17.99 -3.82 1.00
C ARG A 73 19.48 -3.92 1.37
N ASN A 74 20.25 -4.76 0.69
CA ASN A 74 21.69 -4.92 0.93
C ASN A 74 22.56 -3.80 0.33
N HIS A 75 21.97 -2.93 -0.50
CA HIS A 75 22.63 -1.79 -1.12
C HIS A 75 22.35 -0.46 -0.41
N TYR A 76 21.41 -0.45 0.52
CA TYR A 76 21.07 0.75 1.27
C TYR A 76 22.18 1.15 2.24
N THR A 77 22.51 2.43 2.28
CA THR A 77 23.55 3.03 3.14
C THR A 77 23.06 4.29 3.84
N GLY A 78 21.86 4.77 3.52
CA GLY A 78 21.23 5.99 4.01
C GLY A 78 20.09 5.74 4.98
N GLY A 79 18.94 6.31 4.68
CA GLY A 79 17.78 6.28 5.56
C GLY A 79 17.15 4.90 5.71
N LEU A 80 17.03 4.13 4.62
CA LEU A 80 16.51 2.76 4.68
C LEU A 80 17.47 1.85 5.46
N ALA A 81 18.80 2.00 5.26
CA ALA A 81 19.81 1.29 6.06
C ALA A 81 19.68 1.59 7.56
N ARG A 82 19.27 2.81 7.94
CA ARG A 82 19.01 3.16 9.33
C ARG A 82 17.76 2.43 9.86
N LEU A 83 16.69 2.36 9.08
CA LEU A 83 15.45 1.69 9.47
C LEU A 83 15.63 0.17 9.61
N LEU A 84 16.55 -0.43 8.86
CA LEU A 84 16.92 -1.85 9.01
C LEU A 84 17.53 -2.19 10.39
N LYS A 85 17.90 -1.18 11.20
CA LYS A 85 18.36 -1.36 12.58
C LYS A 85 17.23 -1.33 13.61
N GLY A 86 15.99 -1.18 13.16
CA GLY A 86 14.78 -1.19 13.98
C GLY A 86 14.04 -2.53 13.95
N ALA A 87 12.74 -2.51 14.19
CA ALA A 87 11.86 -3.66 13.99
C ALA A 87 11.49 -3.76 12.51
N VAL A 88 11.86 -4.87 11.88
CA VAL A 88 11.70 -5.13 10.43
C VAL A 88 10.70 -6.26 10.23
N PHE A 89 9.62 -5.97 9.53
CA PHE A 89 8.62 -6.93 9.07
C PHE A 89 8.63 -6.96 7.54
N PRO A 90 9.39 -7.86 6.91
CA PRO A 90 9.53 -7.90 5.45
C PRO A 90 8.28 -8.42 4.73
N ALA A 91 7.35 -9.02 5.46
CA ALA A 91 6.11 -9.60 4.96
C ALA A 91 4.88 -8.86 5.54
N GLY A 92 4.83 -7.54 5.40
CA GLY A 92 3.63 -6.75 5.59
C GLY A 92 2.67 -6.95 4.41
N PHE A 93 1.38 -6.81 4.66
CA PHE A 93 0.35 -6.99 3.63
C PHE A 93 -0.64 -5.83 3.59
N GLN A 94 -0.84 -5.30 2.41
CA GLN A 94 -2.11 -4.69 2.03
C GLN A 94 -3.07 -5.85 1.74
N SER A 95 -3.86 -6.23 2.74
CA SER A 95 -4.53 -7.54 2.75
C SER A 95 -5.72 -7.63 1.79
N HIS A 96 -6.22 -6.50 1.33
CA HIS A 96 -7.36 -6.34 0.45
C HIS A 96 -7.04 -6.61 -1.04
N ALA A 97 -8.06 -6.57 -1.89
CA ALA A 97 -7.96 -6.90 -3.31
C ALA A 97 -7.54 -5.71 -4.19
N ALA A 98 -8.06 -4.52 -3.91
CA ALA A 98 -7.77 -3.32 -4.70
C ALA A 98 -6.51 -2.62 -4.16
N THR A 99 -5.33 -3.08 -4.59
CA THR A 99 -4.01 -2.56 -4.20
C THR A 99 -3.65 -1.32 -5.00
N GLU A 100 -4.38 -0.24 -4.72
CA GLU A 100 -4.26 1.06 -5.33
C GLU A 100 -3.92 2.13 -4.30
N THR A 101 -3.47 3.31 -4.77
CA THR A 101 -3.00 4.38 -3.88
C THR A 101 -4.03 4.79 -2.82
N CYS A 102 -5.30 5.03 -3.21
CA CYS A 102 -6.31 5.48 -2.24
C CYS A 102 -6.63 4.43 -1.19
N PRO A 103 -7.02 3.19 -1.56
CA PRO A 103 -7.27 2.13 -0.59
C PRO A 103 -6.06 1.88 0.30
N GLY A 104 -4.87 1.74 -0.29
CA GLY A 104 -3.65 1.43 0.45
C GLY A 104 -3.28 2.51 1.47
N HIS A 105 -3.22 3.80 1.08
CA HIS A 105 -2.97 4.88 2.03
C HIS A 105 -4.05 4.98 3.12
N SER A 106 -5.31 4.65 2.79
CA SER A 106 -6.39 4.69 3.76
C SER A 106 -6.20 3.70 4.91
N THR A 107 -5.49 2.59 4.70
CA THR A 107 -5.25 1.57 5.74
C THR A 107 -4.21 2.00 6.76
N LEU A 108 -3.16 2.75 6.34
CA LEU A 108 -1.93 2.97 7.11
C LEU A 108 -2.17 3.65 8.46
N LEU A 109 -2.96 4.73 8.46
CA LEU A 109 -3.21 5.52 9.66
C LEU A 109 -4.65 5.46 10.16
N THR A 110 -5.54 4.73 9.48
CA THR A 110 -6.85 4.39 10.03
C THR A 110 -6.84 3.07 10.79
N GLY A 111 -5.93 2.14 10.42
CA GLY A 111 -5.85 0.81 11.01
C GLY A 111 -7.03 -0.09 10.63
N VAL A 112 -7.75 0.23 9.54
CA VAL A 112 -8.88 -0.57 9.06
C VAL A 112 -8.81 -0.81 7.54
N HIS A 113 -9.44 -1.89 7.09
CA HIS A 113 -9.44 -2.26 5.67
C HIS A 113 -10.40 -1.39 4.84
N PRO A 114 -10.22 -1.35 3.51
CA PRO A 114 -11.05 -0.58 2.57
C PRO A 114 -12.55 -0.81 2.70
N ALA A 115 -12.98 -2.02 3.03
CA ALA A 115 -14.39 -2.33 3.30
C ALA A 115 -15.02 -1.48 4.44
N ARG A 116 -14.20 -0.95 5.36
CA ARG A 116 -14.62 -0.08 6.45
C ARG A 116 -14.20 1.37 6.25
N THR A 117 -13.02 1.63 5.65
CA THR A 117 -12.67 3.00 5.28
C THR A 117 -13.61 3.55 4.22
N GLY A 118 -14.27 2.68 3.46
CA GLY A 118 -15.11 3.02 2.31
C GLY A 118 -14.32 3.36 1.05
N ILE A 119 -12.99 3.36 1.10
CA ILE A 119 -12.11 3.70 -0.03
C ILE A 119 -11.76 2.42 -0.77
N ILE A 120 -12.61 2.03 -1.71
CA ILE A 120 -12.54 0.73 -2.40
C ILE A 120 -11.57 0.71 -3.60
N ALA A 121 -11.31 1.86 -4.19
CA ALA A 121 -10.46 2.06 -5.38
C ALA A 121 -10.00 3.52 -5.44
N ASN A 122 -9.16 3.88 -6.42
CA ASN A 122 -8.86 5.29 -6.74
C ASN A 122 -10.08 6.01 -7.30
N THR A 123 -10.92 5.28 -8.04
CA THR A 123 -12.19 5.77 -8.59
C THR A 123 -13.25 4.68 -8.52
N TRP A 124 -14.51 5.08 -8.43
CA TRP A 124 -15.65 4.16 -8.52
C TRP A 124 -16.85 4.86 -9.15
N ILE A 125 -17.92 4.13 -9.39
CA ILE A 125 -19.18 4.66 -9.90
C ILE A 125 -20.16 4.81 -8.72
N ASP A 126 -20.61 6.03 -8.46
CA ASP A 126 -21.65 6.32 -7.48
C ASP A 126 -22.95 6.70 -8.19
N LEU A 127 -23.86 5.73 -8.23
CA LEU A 127 -25.16 5.88 -8.90
C LEU A 127 -26.09 6.88 -8.21
N SER A 128 -25.79 7.27 -6.96
CA SER A 128 -26.60 8.21 -6.17
C SER A 128 -26.35 9.67 -6.55
N LEU A 129 -25.24 9.97 -7.24
CA LEU A 129 -24.89 11.33 -7.63
C LEU A 129 -25.95 11.96 -8.53
N LYS A 130 -26.21 13.27 -8.36
CA LYS A 130 -27.16 14.03 -9.17
C LYS A 130 -26.60 14.47 -10.51
N ARG A 131 -25.26 14.59 -10.65
CA ARG A 131 -24.59 14.95 -11.91
C ARG A 131 -24.65 13.80 -12.92
N ALA A 132 -24.48 14.12 -14.21
CA ALA A 132 -24.51 13.13 -15.29
C ALA A 132 -23.35 12.13 -15.18
N ASP A 133 -22.12 12.61 -14.96
CA ASP A 133 -20.94 11.78 -14.68
C ASP A 133 -21.06 11.16 -13.28
N LYS A 134 -21.20 9.85 -13.21
CA LYS A 134 -21.31 9.08 -11.94
C LYS A 134 -19.95 8.59 -11.44
N LYS A 135 -18.87 8.84 -12.17
CA LYS A 135 -17.52 8.51 -11.71
C LYS A 135 -17.11 9.44 -10.57
N VAL A 136 -16.56 8.86 -9.52
CA VAL A 136 -16.06 9.56 -8.33
C VAL A 136 -14.59 9.28 -8.17
N TYR A 137 -13.80 10.31 -7.96
CA TYR A 137 -12.43 10.16 -7.52
C TYR A 137 -12.37 10.10 -5.98
N CYS A 138 -11.54 9.24 -5.41
CA CYS A 138 -11.55 8.90 -3.98
C CYS A 138 -11.40 10.10 -3.01
N VAL A 139 -10.87 11.22 -3.46
CA VAL A 139 -10.74 12.47 -2.67
C VAL A 139 -11.46 13.64 -3.33
N GLU A 140 -12.43 13.37 -4.16
CA GLU A 140 -13.28 14.40 -4.76
C GLU A 140 -14.31 14.90 -3.75
N ASP A 141 -14.59 16.19 -3.78
CA ASP A 141 -15.79 16.80 -3.20
C ASP A 141 -16.83 16.96 -4.31
N GLU A 142 -17.62 15.96 -4.55
CA GLU A 142 -18.67 15.96 -5.57
C GLU A 142 -19.86 16.86 -5.20
N SER A 143 -19.93 17.34 -3.97
CA SER A 143 -20.91 18.37 -3.57
C SER A 143 -20.58 19.75 -4.13
N ASN A 144 -19.31 19.96 -4.49
CA ASN A 144 -18.86 21.20 -5.11
C ASN A 144 -19.12 21.14 -6.64
N PRO A 145 -19.90 22.09 -7.21
CA PRO A 145 -20.27 22.07 -8.62
C PRO A 145 -19.08 22.24 -9.59
N ASP A 146 -17.95 22.76 -9.12
CA ASP A 146 -16.72 22.94 -9.91
C ASP A 146 -15.83 21.70 -9.90
N SER A 147 -16.19 20.68 -9.11
CA SER A 147 -15.43 19.45 -8.97
C SER A 147 -15.79 18.42 -10.04
N THR A 148 -14.77 17.73 -10.55
CA THR A 148 -14.92 16.57 -11.43
C THR A 148 -13.85 15.54 -11.08
N PRO A 149 -13.99 14.26 -11.45
CA PRO A 149 -12.97 13.24 -11.22
C PRO A 149 -11.60 13.60 -11.80
N ASN A 150 -11.57 14.33 -12.91
CA ASN A 150 -10.34 14.75 -13.60
C ASN A 150 -9.78 16.09 -13.09
N LYS A 151 -10.59 16.88 -12.38
CA LYS A 151 -10.20 18.16 -11.76
C LYS A 151 -10.93 18.27 -10.42
N PRO A 152 -10.51 17.46 -9.44
CA PRO A 152 -11.21 17.41 -8.15
C PRO A 152 -10.98 18.66 -7.31
N VAL A 153 -12.02 19.11 -6.64
CA VAL A 153 -11.88 19.83 -5.39
C VAL A 153 -11.57 18.78 -4.32
N VAL A 154 -10.36 18.82 -3.79
CA VAL A 154 -9.86 17.74 -2.90
C VAL A 154 -10.52 17.81 -1.53
N SER A 155 -11.04 16.67 -1.07
CA SER A 155 -11.72 16.50 0.21
C SER A 155 -11.42 15.13 0.81
N THR A 156 -11.62 15.01 2.11
CA THR A 156 -11.55 13.74 2.86
C THR A 156 -12.92 13.11 3.10
N ALA A 157 -13.97 13.67 2.52
CA ALA A 157 -15.37 13.31 2.81
C ALA A 157 -15.71 11.83 2.57
N HIS A 158 -15.01 11.16 1.65
CA HIS A 158 -15.24 9.75 1.35
C HIS A 158 -14.68 8.78 2.39
N LEU A 159 -13.73 9.20 3.21
CA LEU A 159 -13.16 8.39 4.29
C LEU A 159 -14.19 8.24 5.40
N LYS A 160 -14.65 7.01 5.68
CA LYS A 160 -15.76 6.74 6.62
C LYS A 160 -15.28 6.62 8.08
N VAL A 161 -13.98 6.64 8.34
CA VAL A 161 -13.39 6.38 9.65
C VAL A 161 -12.30 7.40 9.99
N PRO A 162 -12.06 7.70 11.27
CA PRO A 162 -11.00 8.62 11.67
C PRO A 162 -9.61 8.00 11.51
N THR A 163 -8.63 8.85 11.28
CA THR A 163 -7.20 8.50 11.28
C THR A 163 -6.61 8.56 12.69
N LEU A 164 -5.38 8.04 12.85
CA LEU A 164 -4.58 8.16 14.07
C LEU A 164 -4.44 9.63 14.53
N GLY A 165 -4.27 10.56 13.56
CA GLY A 165 -4.19 11.99 13.85
C GLY A 165 -5.46 12.57 14.46
N GLU A 166 -6.62 12.09 14.02
CA GLU A 166 -7.91 12.51 14.58
C GLU A 166 -8.14 11.93 15.97
N TRP A 167 -7.77 10.66 16.20
CA TRP A 167 -7.79 10.08 17.53
C TRP A 167 -6.83 10.78 18.48
N ALA A 168 -5.62 11.16 18.02
CA ALA A 168 -4.66 11.92 18.80
C ALA A 168 -5.22 13.29 19.20
N LYS A 169 -5.83 14.01 18.27
CA LYS A 169 -6.48 15.32 18.56
C LYS A 169 -7.65 15.20 19.55
N LYS A 170 -8.41 14.12 19.48
CA LYS A 170 -9.50 13.86 20.43
C LYS A 170 -8.97 13.71 21.86
N GLN A 171 -7.85 13.05 22.07
CA GLN A 171 -7.21 12.88 23.38
C GLN A 171 -6.37 14.08 23.78
N TRP A 172 -5.66 14.67 22.82
CA TRP A 172 -4.78 15.81 23.00
C TRP A 172 -5.13 16.90 21.96
N PRO A 173 -6.01 17.84 22.26
CA PRO A 173 -6.43 18.88 21.30
C PRO A 173 -5.29 19.73 20.72
N ALA A 174 -4.14 19.79 21.40
CA ALA A 174 -2.93 20.49 20.94
C ALA A 174 -2.06 19.66 19.98
N SER A 175 -2.37 18.38 19.76
CA SER A 175 -1.67 17.53 18.79
C SER A 175 -1.87 18.08 17.38
N ARG A 176 -0.80 18.10 16.59
CA ARG A 176 -0.82 18.55 15.20
C ARG A 176 -0.68 17.36 14.27
N ASN A 177 -1.46 17.39 13.20
CA ASN A 177 -1.52 16.38 12.17
C ASN A 177 -1.19 17.02 10.82
N VAL A 178 -0.02 16.68 10.26
CA VAL A 178 0.55 17.30 9.05
C VAL A 178 0.84 16.22 8.02
N ALA A 179 0.52 16.46 6.75
CA ALA A 179 0.82 15.52 5.67
C ALA A 179 1.38 16.21 4.42
N VAL A 180 2.38 15.58 3.79
CA VAL A 180 3.02 16.03 2.55
C VAL A 180 3.19 14.87 1.59
N SER A 181 2.84 15.08 0.32
CA SER A 181 3.05 14.09 -0.75
C SER A 181 3.10 14.77 -2.12
N ALA A 182 3.49 14.06 -3.16
CA ALA A 182 3.22 14.49 -4.52
C ALA A 182 1.78 14.14 -4.99
N LYS A 183 1.05 13.30 -4.24
CA LYS A 183 -0.34 12.91 -4.54
C LYS A 183 -1.31 13.46 -3.50
N ASP A 184 -2.36 14.13 -3.95
CA ASP A 184 -3.45 14.66 -3.12
C ASP A 184 -4.11 13.59 -2.24
N ARG A 185 -4.39 12.43 -2.83
CA ARG A 185 -5.03 11.30 -2.16
C ARG A 185 -4.20 10.71 -1.02
N ALA A 186 -2.88 10.69 -1.16
CA ALA A 186 -2.00 10.25 -0.08
C ALA A 186 -2.11 11.20 1.13
N VAL A 187 -2.09 12.51 0.89
CA VAL A 187 -2.26 13.54 1.92
C VAL A 187 -3.61 13.41 2.63
N ALA A 188 -4.68 13.27 1.86
CA ALA A 188 -6.04 13.19 2.40
C ALA A 188 -6.26 11.90 3.20
N MET A 189 -5.81 10.74 2.69
CA MET A 189 -6.01 9.44 3.35
C MET A 189 -5.18 9.26 4.62
N MET A 190 -3.95 9.79 4.66
CA MET A 190 -3.12 9.74 5.87
C MET A 190 -3.49 10.84 6.87
N GLY A 191 -3.92 12.00 6.40
CA GLY A 191 -4.27 13.15 7.24
C GLY A 191 -5.67 13.06 7.86
N GLY A 192 -6.65 12.54 7.13
CA GLY A 192 -8.05 12.48 7.58
C GLY A 192 -8.73 13.85 7.64
N HIS A 193 -9.92 13.88 8.26
CA HIS A 193 -10.81 15.06 8.25
C HIS A 193 -10.28 16.25 9.08
N GLN A 194 -9.46 15.98 10.10
CA GLN A 194 -8.93 17.01 11.02
C GLN A 194 -7.44 17.28 10.80
N ILE A 195 -7.00 17.23 9.53
CA ILE A 195 -5.63 17.59 9.17
C ILE A 195 -5.38 19.10 9.37
N ASP A 196 -4.30 19.46 10.06
CA ASP A 196 -3.91 20.86 10.27
C ASP A 196 -3.27 21.48 9.04
N ALA A 197 -2.34 20.75 8.42
CA ALA A 197 -1.63 21.18 7.22
C ALA A 197 -1.43 20.00 6.27
N GLY A 198 -1.89 20.13 5.04
CA GLY A 198 -1.76 19.12 4.00
C GLY A 198 -1.34 19.74 2.68
N PHE A 199 -0.27 19.21 2.07
CA PHE A 199 0.30 19.78 0.84
C PHE A 199 0.62 18.67 -0.16
N TRP A 200 0.26 18.92 -1.44
CA TRP A 200 0.55 18.00 -2.55
C TRP A 200 0.97 18.74 -3.81
N TYR A 201 1.62 18.04 -4.72
CA TYR A 201 2.16 18.62 -5.95
C TYR A 201 1.17 18.51 -7.11
N VAL A 202 0.83 19.66 -7.71
CA VAL A 202 0.00 19.74 -8.92
C VAL A 202 0.39 20.98 -9.73
N GLY A 203 0.39 20.87 -11.06
CA GLY A 203 0.64 22.00 -11.94
C GLY A 203 1.97 22.73 -11.64
N ASP A 204 3.04 22.01 -11.45
CA ASP A 204 4.41 22.48 -11.21
C ASP A 204 4.65 23.15 -9.83
N ALA A 205 3.75 22.95 -8.84
CA ALA A 205 3.88 23.52 -7.52
C ALA A 205 3.17 22.67 -6.45
N PHE A 206 3.60 22.77 -5.19
CA PHE A 206 2.81 22.30 -4.06
C PHE A 206 1.63 23.23 -3.80
N THR A 207 0.50 22.65 -3.52
CA THR A 207 -0.77 23.31 -3.17
C THR A 207 -1.39 22.68 -1.92
N SER A 208 -2.58 23.13 -1.54
CA SER A 208 -3.32 22.67 -0.37
C SER A 208 -4.82 22.57 -0.68
N PHE A 209 -5.60 22.16 0.30
CA PHE A 209 -7.07 22.14 0.25
C PHE A 209 -7.63 23.52 -0.11
N ALA A 210 -8.74 23.54 -0.81
CA ALA A 210 -9.42 24.76 -1.23
C ALA A 210 -9.68 25.71 -0.02
N GLY A 211 -9.41 26.99 -0.21
CA GLY A 211 -9.58 28.02 0.82
C GLY A 211 -8.47 28.09 1.87
N ARG A 212 -7.46 27.21 1.85
CA ARG A 212 -6.30 27.29 2.75
C ARG A 212 -5.18 28.12 2.12
N SER A 213 -4.60 29.04 2.90
CA SER A 213 -3.41 29.80 2.48
C SER A 213 -2.16 28.94 2.52
N LEU A 214 -1.22 29.18 1.60
CA LEU A 214 0.07 28.49 1.58
C LEU A 214 1.05 29.25 2.52
N PRO A 215 1.67 28.54 3.50
CA PRO A 215 2.70 29.13 4.35
C PRO A 215 4.00 29.40 3.57
N ALA A 216 4.91 30.15 4.18
CA ALA A 216 6.20 30.51 3.58
C ALA A 216 6.99 29.28 3.14
N ASP A 217 7.01 28.20 3.93
CA ASP A 217 7.70 26.96 3.60
C ASP A 217 7.30 26.39 2.25
N VAL A 218 5.99 26.37 1.97
CA VAL A 218 5.44 25.89 0.69
C VAL A 218 5.77 26.82 -0.46
N THR A 219 5.62 28.13 -0.25
CA THR A 219 5.92 29.11 -1.32
C THR A 219 7.40 29.16 -1.64
N ASP A 220 8.28 28.95 -0.66
CA ASP A 220 9.73 28.92 -0.87
C ASP A 220 10.16 27.62 -1.55
N GLU A 221 9.54 26.48 -1.22
CA GLU A 221 9.76 25.23 -1.96
C GLU A 221 9.28 25.37 -3.41
N ASN A 222 8.14 25.99 -3.64
CA ASN A 222 7.63 26.25 -4.99
C ASN A 222 8.57 27.15 -5.80
N LYS A 223 9.24 28.14 -5.17
CA LYS A 223 10.29 28.93 -5.83
C LYS A 223 11.51 28.06 -6.20
N ARG A 224 11.93 27.14 -5.29
CA ARG A 224 13.04 26.21 -5.57
C ARG A 224 12.70 25.27 -6.74
N ILE A 225 11.49 24.73 -6.76
CA ILE A 225 11.00 23.92 -7.86
C ILE A 225 11.02 24.71 -9.17
N ARG A 226 10.45 25.94 -9.18
CA ARG A 226 10.45 26.79 -10.37
C ARG A 226 11.87 27.03 -10.89
N ALA A 227 12.80 27.41 -10.02
CA ALA A 227 14.19 27.62 -10.40
C ALA A 227 14.86 26.34 -10.95
N LEU A 228 14.50 25.18 -10.40
CA LEU A 228 14.97 23.89 -10.91
C LEU A 228 14.38 23.57 -12.28
N LEU A 229 13.10 23.79 -12.52
CA LEU A 229 12.45 23.60 -13.82
C LEU A 229 13.04 24.53 -14.88
N ASP A 230 13.27 25.81 -14.54
CA ASP A 230 13.83 26.80 -15.47
C ASP A 230 15.29 26.47 -15.85
N LYS A 231 16.08 25.95 -14.90
CA LYS A 231 17.48 25.59 -15.12
C LYS A 231 17.66 24.23 -15.80
N GLY A 232 16.72 23.31 -15.55
CA GLY A 232 16.90 21.88 -15.85
C GLY A 232 17.94 21.20 -14.97
N ALA A 233 18.15 19.91 -15.19
CA ALA A 233 19.18 19.14 -14.48
C ALA A 233 19.76 18.02 -15.36
N PRO A 234 21.08 17.74 -15.25
CA PRO A 234 21.72 16.69 -16.02
C PRO A 234 21.22 15.30 -15.65
N ALA A 235 21.57 14.32 -16.49
CA ALA A 235 21.36 12.91 -16.21
C ALA A 235 21.89 12.52 -14.83
N MET A 236 21.14 11.72 -14.09
CA MET A 236 21.61 11.15 -12.83
C MET A 236 22.74 10.15 -13.06
N ALA A 237 23.68 10.07 -12.14
CA ALA A 237 24.73 9.06 -12.17
C ALA A 237 24.14 7.65 -12.03
N ILE A 238 24.74 6.69 -12.70
CA ILE A 238 24.40 5.27 -12.52
C ILE A 238 25.22 4.74 -11.35
N PRO A 239 24.59 4.29 -10.25
CA PRO A 239 25.31 3.59 -9.20
C PRO A 239 26.01 2.34 -9.76
N SER A 240 27.20 2.01 -9.24
CA SER A 240 27.97 0.86 -9.75
C SER A 240 27.19 -0.46 -9.72
N TRP A 241 26.39 -0.66 -8.68
CA TRP A 241 25.53 -1.83 -8.52
C TRP A 241 24.27 -1.83 -9.40
N CYS A 242 23.94 -0.69 -10.05
CA CYS A 242 22.84 -0.58 -11.04
C CYS A 242 23.28 -0.85 -12.48
N VAL A 243 24.59 -0.93 -12.77
CA VAL A 243 25.11 -1.03 -14.15
C VAL A 243 24.55 -2.24 -14.90
N ALA A 244 24.39 -3.38 -14.23
CA ALA A 244 23.83 -4.60 -14.82
C ALA A 244 22.37 -4.46 -15.27
N ARG A 245 21.63 -3.46 -14.74
CA ARG A 245 20.23 -3.19 -15.09
C ARG A 245 20.07 -2.21 -16.25
N ASN A 246 21.18 -1.67 -16.78
CA ASN A 246 21.18 -0.78 -17.94
C ASN A 246 20.94 -1.58 -19.24
N GLN A 247 19.72 -2.09 -19.39
CA GLN A 247 19.31 -2.93 -20.50
C GLN A 247 18.01 -2.41 -21.09
N ALA A 248 18.04 -2.08 -22.39
CA ALA A 248 16.85 -1.62 -23.10
C ALA A 248 15.83 -2.76 -23.26
N VAL A 249 14.60 -2.48 -22.91
CA VAL A 249 13.45 -3.36 -23.11
C VAL A 249 12.38 -2.62 -23.89
N GLN A 250 11.86 -3.27 -24.92
CA GLN A 250 10.80 -2.73 -25.75
C GLN A 250 9.43 -3.10 -25.17
N ALA A 251 8.73 -2.13 -24.60
CA ALA A 251 7.38 -2.25 -24.06
C ALA A 251 6.37 -1.60 -25.02
N GLY A 252 5.79 -2.37 -25.94
CA GLY A 252 4.97 -1.81 -27.01
C GLY A 252 5.79 -0.84 -27.87
N ALA A 253 5.33 0.42 -28.00
CA ALA A 253 6.05 1.47 -28.74
C ALA A 253 7.01 2.30 -27.86
N VAL A 254 7.22 1.93 -26.58
CA VAL A 254 8.09 2.64 -25.64
C VAL A 254 9.32 1.79 -25.31
N THR A 255 10.50 2.38 -25.31
CA THR A 255 11.75 1.73 -24.85
C THR A 255 12.07 2.21 -23.44
N VAL A 256 12.34 1.28 -22.52
CA VAL A 256 12.69 1.54 -21.11
C VAL A 256 13.92 0.76 -20.68
N GLY A 257 14.45 1.02 -19.49
CA GLY A 257 15.59 0.31 -18.91
C GLY A 257 16.93 1.00 -19.10
N THR A 258 16.96 2.22 -19.68
CA THR A 258 18.20 2.99 -19.93
C THR A 258 18.07 4.46 -19.53
N GLY A 259 16.92 4.86 -18.96
CA GLY A 259 16.62 6.24 -18.59
C GLY A 259 17.44 6.72 -17.40
N ARG A 260 17.84 7.99 -17.41
CA ARG A 260 18.70 8.61 -16.39
C ARG A 260 18.15 9.92 -15.84
N PHE A 261 16.86 10.18 -16.00
CA PHE A 261 16.15 11.32 -15.42
C PHE A 261 16.79 12.69 -15.72
N VAL A 262 17.04 12.99 -16.99
CA VAL A 262 17.39 14.35 -17.42
C VAL A 262 16.16 15.25 -17.23
N LEU A 263 16.30 16.38 -16.52
CA LEU A 263 15.24 17.37 -16.43
C LEU A 263 15.47 18.44 -17.51
N GLY A 264 14.47 18.66 -18.34
CA GLY A 264 14.59 19.49 -19.54
C GLY A 264 15.04 18.70 -20.76
N ASP A 265 14.87 17.38 -20.75
CA ASP A 265 15.11 16.53 -21.92
C ASP A 265 14.09 16.86 -23.01
N LYS A 266 14.59 17.27 -24.20
CA LYS A 266 13.75 17.61 -25.35
C LYS A 266 13.13 16.40 -26.05
N GLU A 267 13.73 15.23 -25.87
CA GLU A 267 13.20 13.97 -26.38
C GLU A 267 12.05 13.43 -25.53
N ASP A 268 12.04 13.76 -24.24
CA ASP A 268 10.91 13.47 -23.36
C ASP A 268 9.75 14.43 -23.65
N LYS A 269 8.64 13.90 -24.14
CA LYS A 269 7.46 14.69 -24.52
C LYS A 269 6.60 15.12 -23.33
N ARG A 270 6.92 14.68 -22.12
CA ARG A 270 6.25 15.15 -20.88
C ARG A 270 6.58 16.63 -20.64
N LYS A 271 5.65 17.35 -20.01
CA LYS A 271 5.92 18.71 -19.52
C LYS A 271 7.02 18.67 -18.44
N LEU A 272 7.72 19.77 -18.24
CA LEU A 272 8.82 19.85 -17.28
C LEU A 272 8.41 19.41 -15.86
N GLY A 273 7.23 19.84 -15.38
CA GLY A 273 6.72 19.41 -14.10
C GLY A 273 6.44 17.91 -14.01
N ASP A 274 6.02 17.28 -15.11
CA ASP A 274 5.88 15.83 -15.17
C ASP A 274 7.24 15.13 -15.27
N GLN A 275 8.23 15.68 -15.99
CA GLN A 275 9.61 15.14 -15.94
C GLN A 275 10.18 15.18 -14.52
N LEU A 276 9.88 16.22 -13.74
CA LEU A 276 10.22 16.29 -12.31
C LEU A 276 9.47 15.21 -11.53
N ARG A 277 8.15 15.11 -11.69
CA ARG A 277 7.27 14.17 -11.00
C ARG A 277 7.67 12.71 -11.20
N TYR A 278 8.02 12.34 -12.43
CA TYR A 278 8.45 10.99 -12.82
C TYR A 278 9.98 10.76 -12.60
N SER A 279 10.53 11.41 -11.57
CA SER A 279 11.94 11.27 -11.22
C SER A 279 12.16 11.30 -9.70
N PRO A 280 13.30 10.78 -9.21
CA PRO A 280 13.66 10.81 -7.78
C PRO A 280 13.69 12.23 -7.18
N ARG A 281 13.75 13.27 -8.01
CA ARG A 281 13.74 14.67 -7.56
C ARG A 281 12.44 15.06 -6.90
N MET A 282 11.32 14.40 -7.25
CA MET A 282 10.02 14.67 -6.62
C MET A 282 10.01 14.24 -5.14
N ASP A 283 10.57 13.08 -4.83
CA ASP A 283 10.70 12.64 -3.43
C ASP A 283 11.65 13.56 -2.65
N ALA A 284 12.72 14.02 -3.29
CA ALA A 284 13.62 15.00 -2.66
C ALA A 284 12.88 16.30 -2.30
N ALA A 285 12.07 16.86 -3.21
CA ALA A 285 11.27 18.07 -2.94
C ALA A 285 10.23 17.84 -1.84
N THR A 286 9.59 16.66 -1.83
CA THR A 286 8.61 16.29 -0.78
C THR A 286 9.27 16.22 0.60
N LEU A 287 10.45 15.62 0.71
CA LEU A 287 11.22 15.51 1.97
C LEU A 287 11.76 16.88 2.43
N GLU A 288 12.18 17.75 1.51
CA GLU A 288 12.61 19.12 1.84
C GLU A 288 11.45 19.93 2.43
N LEU A 289 10.27 19.87 1.82
CA LEU A 289 9.08 20.53 2.35
C LEU A 289 8.69 19.98 3.72
N ALA A 290 8.70 18.65 3.90
CA ALA A 290 8.41 18.01 5.19
C ALA A 290 9.39 18.47 6.29
N ALA A 291 10.68 18.60 5.98
CA ALA A 291 11.70 19.09 6.92
C ALA A 291 11.51 20.57 7.27
N SER A 292 11.11 21.40 6.30
CA SER A 292 10.79 22.81 6.54
C SER A 292 9.59 22.96 7.49
N LEU A 293 8.52 22.19 7.25
CA LEU A 293 7.32 22.19 8.10
C LEU A 293 7.61 21.64 9.51
N LEU A 294 8.47 20.62 9.66
CA LEU A 294 8.93 20.15 10.97
C LEU A 294 9.46 21.31 11.81
N THR A 295 10.28 22.16 11.19
CA THR A 295 10.95 23.28 11.87
C THR A 295 9.99 24.45 12.13
N SER A 296 9.29 24.94 11.11
CA SER A 296 8.44 26.13 11.19
C SER A 296 7.22 25.91 12.08
N MET A 297 6.60 24.72 11.97
CA MET A 297 5.48 24.33 12.83
C MET A 297 5.94 23.80 14.20
N LYS A 298 7.24 23.68 14.46
CA LYS A 298 7.82 23.17 15.71
C LYS A 298 7.22 21.79 16.08
N LEU A 299 7.08 20.88 15.12
CA LEU A 299 6.48 19.56 15.37
C LEU A 299 7.29 18.78 16.42
N GLY A 300 6.60 18.11 17.33
CA GLY A 300 7.19 17.36 18.43
C GLY A 300 7.80 18.23 19.56
N LYS A 301 7.60 19.57 19.52
CA LYS A 301 8.07 20.50 20.57
C LYS A 301 6.96 20.83 21.59
N GLY A 302 5.73 20.39 21.35
CA GLY A 302 4.60 20.58 22.25
C GLY A 302 4.57 19.56 23.39
N GLN A 303 3.49 19.61 24.19
CA GLN A 303 3.24 18.63 25.27
C GLN A 303 2.50 17.39 24.76
N ALA A 304 1.85 17.47 23.61
CA ALA A 304 1.15 16.38 22.96
C ALA A 304 2.02 15.79 21.83
N PRO A 305 1.90 14.50 21.53
CA PRO A 305 2.53 13.90 20.36
C PRO A 305 1.95 14.50 19.07
N ASP A 306 2.82 14.89 18.14
CA ASP A 306 2.43 15.31 16.79
C ASP A 306 2.60 14.18 15.79
N ILE A 307 1.94 14.27 14.63
CA ILE A 307 2.05 13.31 13.53
C ILE A 307 2.47 14.05 12.26
N LEU A 308 3.56 13.62 11.67
CA LEU A 308 4.04 14.05 10.36
C LEU A 308 3.97 12.85 9.39
N SER A 309 3.03 12.90 8.46
CA SER A 309 2.86 11.92 7.39
C SER A 309 3.57 12.39 6.14
N VAL A 310 4.42 11.53 5.56
CA VAL A 310 5.16 11.83 4.32
C VAL A 310 4.94 10.67 3.35
N SER A 311 4.31 10.95 2.21
CA SER A 311 4.18 9.94 1.15
C SER A 311 5.08 10.28 -0.03
N LEU A 312 6.00 9.37 -0.35
CA LEU A 312 7.01 9.51 -1.40
C LEU A 312 6.52 8.83 -2.67
N SER A 313 6.04 9.63 -3.60
CA SER A 313 5.26 9.15 -4.75
C SER A 313 6.12 8.88 -6.00
N ALA A 314 7.39 9.31 -6.03
CA ALA A 314 8.21 9.16 -7.23
C ALA A 314 8.46 7.69 -7.58
N ASN A 315 8.55 6.81 -6.58
CA ASN A 315 8.75 5.38 -6.79
C ASN A 315 7.62 4.77 -7.64
N ASP A 316 6.36 5.13 -7.38
CA ASP A 316 5.20 4.71 -8.17
C ASP A 316 5.21 5.30 -9.58
N TYR A 317 5.46 6.60 -9.71
CA TYR A 317 5.55 7.23 -11.04
C TYR A 317 6.64 6.61 -11.90
N VAL A 318 7.80 6.28 -11.31
CA VAL A 318 8.90 5.58 -11.99
C VAL A 318 8.48 4.15 -12.34
N GLY A 319 7.85 3.44 -11.42
CA GLY A 319 7.31 2.09 -11.64
C GLY A 319 6.35 2.05 -12.83
N HIS A 320 5.37 2.93 -12.84
CA HIS A 320 4.41 3.04 -13.96
C HIS A 320 5.08 3.32 -15.30
N ALA A 321 6.04 4.25 -15.34
CA ALA A 321 6.63 4.73 -16.58
C ALA A 321 7.76 3.85 -17.13
N TYR A 322 8.46 3.09 -16.28
CA TYR A 322 9.70 2.38 -16.65
C TYR A 322 9.73 0.92 -16.16
N GLY A 323 8.78 0.51 -15.36
CA GLY A 323 8.77 -0.80 -14.69
C GLY A 323 9.53 -0.79 -13.36
N THR A 324 9.40 -1.89 -12.63
CA THR A 324 9.92 -2.00 -11.26
C THR A 324 11.35 -2.53 -11.18
N GLU A 325 11.95 -3.03 -12.28
CA GLU A 325 13.22 -3.72 -12.25
C GLU A 325 14.30 -3.17 -13.21
N GLY A 326 14.03 -2.05 -13.88
CA GLY A 326 14.97 -1.42 -14.81
C GLY A 326 16.01 -0.52 -14.11
N LEU A 327 16.89 0.09 -14.93
CA LEU A 327 17.87 1.06 -14.46
C LEU A 327 17.22 2.23 -13.73
N GLU A 328 16.07 2.68 -14.21
CA GLU A 328 15.33 3.82 -13.66
C GLU A 328 14.91 3.55 -12.22
N MET A 329 14.35 2.37 -11.95
CA MET A 329 13.97 1.99 -10.58
C MET A 329 15.19 1.81 -9.69
N CYS A 330 16.29 1.26 -10.21
CA CYS A 330 17.53 1.12 -9.46
C CYS A 330 18.12 2.49 -9.03
N ILE A 331 18.10 3.48 -9.92
CA ILE A 331 18.49 4.87 -9.59
C ILE A 331 17.52 5.47 -8.58
N GLN A 332 16.22 5.23 -8.74
CA GLN A 332 15.18 5.69 -7.79
C GLN A 332 15.47 5.15 -6.39
N GLN A 333 15.75 3.86 -6.22
CA GLN A 333 16.05 3.24 -4.92
C GLN A 333 17.30 3.85 -4.25
N GLN A 334 18.36 4.09 -5.03
CA GLN A 334 19.57 4.76 -4.51
C GLN A 334 19.29 6.18 -4.04
N GLN A 335 18.55 6.97 -4.83
CA GLN A 335 18.24 8.36 -4.49
C GLN A 335 17.27 8.44 -3.30
N LEU A 336 16.29 7.56 -3.24
CA LEU A 336 15.35 7.45 -2.16
C LEU A 336 16.05 7.19 -0.81
N ASP A 337 16.92 6.19 -0.75
CA ASP A 337 17.69 5.85 0.45
C ASP A 337 18.57 7.02 0.90
N GLN A 338 19.26 7.66 -0.02
CA GLN A 338 20.10 8.83 0.26
C GLN A 338 19.28 9.99 0.81
N LYS A 339 18.14 10.35 0.17
CA LYS A 339 17.32 11.49 0.58
C LYS A 339 16.58 11.24 1.89
N LEU A 340 16.19 10.02 2.19
CA LEU A 340 15.72 9.64 3.51
C LEU A 340 16.81 9.80 4.57
N GLY A 341 18.06 9.47 4.27
CA GLY A 341 19.18 9.70 5.17
C GLY A 341 19.38 11.19 5.51
N GLU A 342 19.33 12.06 4.48
CA GLU A 342 19.40 13.51 4.65
C GLU A 342 18.22 14.05 5.49
N PHE A 343 17.01 13.54 5.26
CA PHE A 343 15.83 13.89 6.04
C PHE A 343 15.95 13.48 7.51
N PHE A 344 16.40 12.26 7.79
CA PHE A 344 16.62 11.79 9.16
C PHE A 344 17.73 12.57 9.88
N ALA A 345 18.75 13.03 9.17
CA ALA A 345 19.75 13.92 9.76
C ALA A 345 19.15 15.27 10.19
N LYS A 346 18.19 15.82 9.45
CA LYS A 346 17.45 17.03 9.82
C LYS A 346 16.54 16.78 11.05
N LEU A 347 15.88 15.62 11.12
CA LEU A 347 15.11 15.19 12.29
C LEU A 347 16.01 15.09 13.54
N ASP A 348 17.17 14.47 13.44
CA ASP A 348 18.14 14.37 14.53
C ASP A 348 18.61 15.76 15.00
N ALA A 349 18.95 16.63 14.07
CA ALA A 349 19.39 18.01 14.36
C ALA A 349 18.29 18.84 15.05
N SER A 350 17.00 18.52 14.85
CA SER A 350 15.88 19.19 15.51
C SER A 350 15.86 18.94 17.03
N GLY A 351 16.50 17.88 17.51
CA GLY A 351 16.50 17.45 18.93
C GLY A 351 15.13 16.96 19.42
N VAL A 352 14.20 16.64 18.52
CA VAL A 352 12.88 16.07 18.84
C VAL A 352 13.05 14.57 19.10
N ASP A 353 12.36 14.04 20.10
CA ASP A 353 12.23 12.59 20.29
C ASP A 353 11.15 12.07 19.37
N TYR A 354 11.53 11.28 18.37
CA TYR A 354 10.64 10.79 17.33
C TYR A 354 10.73 9.28 17.12
N ALA A 355 9.62 8.71 16.66
CA ALA A 355 9.58 7.37 16.12
C ALA A 355 9.19 7.42 14.63
N VAL A 356 9.75 6.53 13.85
CA VAL A 356 9.47 6.37 12.43
C VAL A 356 8.74 5.06 12.20
N VAL A 357 7.67 5.09 11.40
CA VAL A 357 7.16 3.93 10.70
C VAL A 357 7.30 4.18 9.20
N LEU A 358 7.74 3.16 8.45
CA LEU A 358 7.79 3.20 7.00
C LEU A 358 7.13 1.94 6.45
N SER A 359 6.22 2.12 5.50
CA SER A 359 5.59 1.05 4.73
C SER A 359 5.26 1.53 3.32
N ALA A 360 4.37 0.83 2.63
CA ALA A 360 3.85 1.22 1.33
C ALA A 360 2.33 1.04 1.27
N ASP A 361 1.71 1.78 0.39
CA ASP A 361 0.29 1.68 0.07
C ASP A 361 -0.05 0.46 -0.82
N HIS A 362 0.89 0.00 -1.61
CA HIS A 362 0.86 -1.23 -2.41
C HIS A 362 2.25 -1.56 -2.95
N GLY A 363 2.36 -2.71 -3.57
CA GLY A 363 3.51 -3.09 -4.38
C GLY A 363 3.30 -2.76 -5.87
N GLY A 364 3.93 -3.55 -6.74
CA GLY A 364 3.82 -3.39 -8.18
C GLY A 364 4.47 -4.54 -8.92
N VAL A 365 4.08 -4.69 -10.17
CA VAL A 365 4.61 -5.71 -11.08
C VAL A 365 5.36 -5.06 -12.23
N ASP A 366 6.43 -5.70 -12.69
CA ASP A 366 7.22 -5.21 -13.81
C ASP A 366 6.50 -5.35 -15.15
N THR A 367 7.06 -4.72 -16.19
CA THR A 367 6.51 -4.86 -17.55
C THR A 367 6.59 -6.31 -18.02
N PRO A 368 5.53 -6.85 -18.65
CA PRO A 368 5.49 -8.25 -19.08
C PRO A 368 6.65 -8.64 -20.00
N GLU A 369 7.17 -7.69 -20.78
CA GLU A 369 8.27 -7.91 -21.68
C GLU A 369 9.55 -8.27 -20.93
N ARG A 370 9.86 -7.58 -19.79
CA ARG A 370 11.03 -7.88 -18.97
C ARG A 370 10.80 -9.14 -18.15
N LEU A 371 9.60 -9.33 -17.58
CA LEU A 371 9.24 -10.56 -16.86
C LEU A 371 9.46 -11.83 -17.71
N ARG A 372 9.08 -11.80 -19.00
CA ARG A 372 9.34 -12.92 -19.90
C ARG A 372 10.83 -13.21 -20.09
N LEU A 373 11.67 -12.17 -20.16
CA LEU A 373 13.13 -12.33 -20.24
C LEU A 373 13.71 -12.91 -18.94
N GLN A 374 13.03 -12.70 -17.82
CA GLN A 374 13.44 -13.16 -16.49
C GLN A 374 12.80 -14.49 -16.06
N GLY A 375 12.17 -15.20 -16.98
CA GLY A 375 11.67 -16.56 -16.71
C GLY A 375 10.20 -16.67 -16.29
N VAL A 376 9.39 -15.66 -16.59
CA VAL A 376 7.93 -15.66 -16.39
C VAL A 376 7.23 -15.65 -17.77
N PRO A 377 7.23 -16.78 -18.51
CA PRO A 377 6.78 -16.83 -19.90
C PRO A 377 5.29 -16.51 -20.07
N GLU A 378 4.48 -16.72 -19.02
CA GLU A 378 3.05 -16.43 -18.99
C GLU A 378 2.74 -14.92 -18.81
N ALA A 379 3.73 -14.10 -18.49
CA ALA A 379 3.52 -12.66 -18.32
C ALA A 379 2.99 -12.03 -19.62
N ALA A 380 1.88 -11.33 -19.52
CA ALA A 380 1.22 -10.75 -20.67
C ALA A 380 0.53 -9.43 -20.32
N ARG A 381 0.19 -8.69 -21.34
CA ARG A 381 -0.66 -7.50 -21.24
C ARG A 381 -2.11 -7.88 -21.21
N GLY A 382 -2.91 -7.11 -20.49
CA GLY A 382 -4.36 -7.26 -20.47
C GLY A 382 -4.98 -6.98 -21.85
N GLU A 383 -5.96 -7.77 -22.20
CA GLU A 383 -6.67 -7.65 -23.47
C GLU A 383 -7.79 -6.62 -23.39
N ALA A 384 -7.88 -5.74 -24.39
CA ALA A 384 -8.92 -4.71 -24.46
C ALA A 384 -10.35 -5.26 -24.47
N ALA A 385 -10.51 -6.54 -24.81
CA ALA A 385 -11.80 -7.25 -24.77
C ALA A 385 -12.41 -7.32 -23.36
N LEU A 386 -11.60 -7.15 -22.31
CA LEU A 386 -12.04 -7.12 -20.91
C LEU A 386 -12.60 -5.76 -20.46
N ASN A 387 -12.51 -4.72 -21.29
CA ASN A 387 -13.05 -3.41 -20.95
C ASN A 387 -14.58 -3.46 -20.84
N GLY A 388 -15.13 -2.86 -19.78
CA GLY A 388 -16.57 -2.88 -19.49
C GLY A 388 -17.44 -2.32 -20.61
N GLU A 389 -17.01 -1.25 -21.29
CA GLU A 389 -17.76 -0.67 -22.39
C GLU A 389 -17.87 -1.62 -23.59
N GLY A 390 -16.76 -2.28 -23.95
CA GLY A 390 -16.73 -3.27 -25.02
C GLY A 390 -17.61 -4.48 -24.71
N LEU A 391 -17.50 -5.00 -23.49
CA LEU A 391 -18.34 -6.09 -22.99
C LEU A 391 -19.82 -5.68 -22.95
N GLY A 392 -20.11 -4.46 -22.50
CA GLY A 392 -21.48 -3.92 -22.46
C GLY A 392 -22.13 -3.88 -23.83
N ARG A 393 -21.45 -3.35 -24.85
CA ARG A 393 -21.96 -3.32 -26.23
C ARG A 393 -22.17 -4.73 -26.79
N ALA A 394 -21.22 -5.64 -26.58
CA ALA A 394 -21.35 -7.00 -27.07
C ALA A 394 -22.53 -7.74 -26.41
N ILE A 395 -22.69 -7.61 -25.09
CA ILE A 395 -23.80 -8.25 -24.35
C ILE A 395 -25.15 -7.63 -24.73
N ALA A 396 -25.21 -6.30 -24.88
CA ALA A 396 -26.43 -5.62 -25.33
C ALA A 396 -26.91 -6.15 -26.69
N ALA A 397 -26.00 -6.28 -27.66
CA ALA A 397 -26.28 -6.81 -28.96
C ALA A 397 -26.75 -8.28 -28.91
N GLU A 398 -26.09 -9.13 -28.15
CA GLU A 398 -26.42 -10.57 -27.99
C GLU A 398 -27.81 -10.78 -27.37
N LEU A 399 -28.18 -9.96 -26.39
CA LEU A 399 -29.41 -10.10 -25.64
C LEU A 399 -30.57 -9.27 -26.24
N GLY A 400 -30.32 -8.48 -27.31
CA GLY A 400 -31.31 -7.58 -27.87
C GLY A 400 -31.75 -6.48 -26.88
N ILE A 401 -30.87 -6.06 -25.98
CA ILE A 401 -31.15 -5.04 -24.96
C ILE A 401 -30.75 -3.67 -25.51
N SER A 402 -31.71 -2.75 -25.52
CA SER A 402 -31.45 -1.33 -25.78
C SER A 402 -31.14 -0.62 -24.47
N GLY A 403 -30.11 0.24 -24.43
CA GLY A 403 -29.77 1.01 -23.26
C GLY A 403 -28.44 1.73 -23.43
N SER A 404 -28.11 2.56 -22.47
CA SER A 404 -26.83 3.21 -22.36
C SER A 404 -26.45 3.39 -20.88
N PHE A 405 -25.16 3.52 -20.62
CA PHE A 405 -24.65 3.93 -19.31
C PHE A 405 -23.84 5.22 -19.50
N ALA A 406 -24.56 6.28 -19.92
CA ALA A 406 -23.99 7.58 -20.21
C ALA A 406 -23.19 8.16 -19.01
N ALA A 407 -23.54 7.74 -17.82
CA ALA A 407 -22.89 8.11 -16.57
C ALA A 407 -21.44 7.63 -16.40
N CYS A 408 -21.02 6.64 -17.19
CA CYS A 408 -19.68 6.06 -17.13
C CYS A 408 -18.67 6.78 -18.02
N ASN A 409 -19.13 7.19 -19.20
CA ASN A 409 -18.30 7.88 -20.17
C ASN A 409 -19.21 8.87 -20.94
N PRO A 410 -19.29 10.12 -20.48
CA PRO A 410 -20.13 11.13 -21.15
C PRO A 410 -19.52 11.50 -22.51
N GLY A 411 -19.91 10.78 -23.54
CA GLY A 411 -19.47 11.00 -24.93
C GLY A 411 -20.59 10.69 -25.93
N PRO A 412 -20.43 11.05 -27.20
CA PRO A 412 -21.48 10.84 -28.22
C PRO A 412 -21.76 9.36 -28.56
N ASP A 413 -20.83 8.43 -28.23
CA ASP A 413 -20.91 7.01 -28.60
C ASP A 413 -21.29 6.08 -27.45
N VAL A 414 -22.33 6.43 -26.68
CA VAL A 414 -22.76 5.63 -25.51
C VAL A 414 -23.84 4.59 -25.84
N ALA A 415 -24.37 4.57 -27.08
CA ALA A 415 -25.39 3.62 -27.46
C ALA A 415 -24.92 2.16 -27.31
N GLY A 416 -25.70 1.36 -26.60
CA GLY A 416 -25.38 -0.05 -26.30
C GLY A 416 -24.31 -0.26 -25.23
N ASN A 417 -23.66 0.78 -24.72
CA ASN A 417 -22.79 0.66 -23.55
C ASN A 417 -23.64 0.56 -22.29
N ILE A 418 -23.83 -0.65 -21.78
CA ILE A 418 -24.66 -0.94 -20.60
C ILE A 418 -23.83 -1.38 -19.38
N ILE A 419 -22.49 -1.43 -19.49
CA ILE A 419 -21.56 -1.84 -18.44
C ILE A 419 -20.42 -0.82 -18.33
N CYS A 420 -20.06 -0.48 -17.12
CA CYS A 420 -18.95 0.37 -16.74
C CYS A 420 -17.85 -0.44 -16.08
N SER A 421 -16.60 -0.10 -16.29
CA SER A 421 -15.46 -0.54 -15.46
C SER A 421 -14.41 0.56 -15.38
N ASP A 422 -13.58 0.55 -14.35
CA ASP A 422 -12.45 1.49 -14.23
C ASP A 422 -11.14 0.89 -14.77
N GLY A 423 -11.21 -0.19 -15.56
CA GLY A 423 -10.04 -0.85 -16.14
C GLY A 423 -10.41 -2.18 -16.79
N LEU A 424 -9.43 -3.07 -16.86
CA LEU A 424 -9.56 -4.41 -17.45
C LEU A 424 -9.86 -5.50 -16.40
N SER A 425 -9.96 -5.13 -15.12
CA SER A 425 -10.26 -5.99 -13.98
C SER A 425 -10.88 -5.17 -12.85
N GLY A 426 -11.21 -5.81 -11.74
CA GLY A 426 -11.87 -5.14 -10.63
C GLY A 426 -13.38 -5.06 -10.81
N ASP A 427 -13.96 -3.94 -10.42
CA ASP A 427 -15.41 -3.74 -10.41
C ASP A 427 -16.01 -3.42 -11.78
N TYR A 428 -17.14 -4.07 -12.07
CA TYR A 428 -18.02 -3.79 -13.20
C TYR A 428 -19.39 -3.38 -12.69
N TRP A 429 -19.88 -2.23 -13.13
CA TRP A 429 -21.22 -1.72 -12.80
C TRP A 429 -22.14 -1.87 -14.01
N ILE A 430 -23.36 -2.34 -13.78
CA ILE A 430 -24.39 -2.51 -14.81
C ILE A 430 -25.33 -1.31 -14.75
N SER A 431 -25.71 -0.77 -15.91
CA SER A 431 -26.57 0.39 -16.00
C SER A 431 -27.82 0.28 -15.11
N PRO A 432 -28.07 1.26 -14.24
CA PRO A 432 -29.25 1.29 -13.38
C PRO A 432 -30.54 1.52 -14.15
N ASP A 433 -30.47 2.01 -15.39
CA ASP A 433 -31.61 2.33 -16.24
C ASP A 433 -32.27 1.08 -16.86
N LEU A 434 -31.61 -0.08 -16.76
CA LEU A 434 -32.18 -1.36 -17.17
C LEU A 434 -33.16 -1.89 -16.14
N SER A 435 -34.20 -2.60 -16.58
CA SER A 435 -35.11 -3.32 -15.69
C SER A 435 -34.34 -4.34 -14.83
N ALA A 436 -34.87 -4.70 -13.68
CA ALA A 436 -34.25 -5.71 -12.81
C ALA A 436 -33.99 -7.04 -13.53
N GLU A 437 -34.94 -7.47 -14.39
CA GLU A 437 -34.80 -8.68 -15.21
C GLU A 437 -33.66 -8.54 -16.22
N ALA A 438 -33.57 -7.41 -16.94
CA ALA A 438 -32.51 -7.13 -17.90
C ALA A 438 -31.13 -7.07 -17.18
N ARG A 439 -31.03 -6.40 -16.05
CA ARG A 439 -29.81 -6.37 -15.24
C ARG A 439 -29.35 -7.77 -14.82
N ALA A 440 -30.28 -8.64 -14.36
CA ALA A 440 -29.94 -10.01 -14.01
C ALA A 440 -29.42 -10.81 -15.21
N LYS A 441 -30.02 -10.67 -16.40
CA LYS A 441 -29.54 -11.31 -17.63
C LYS A 441 -28.17 -10.79 -18.04
N VAL A 442 -27.94 -9.48 -17.97
CA VAL A 442 -26.64 -8.85 -18.27
C VAL A 442 -25.58 -9.33 -17.28
N ALA A 443 -25.87 -9.36 -15.97
CA ALA A 443 -24.93 -9.83 -14.95
C ALA A 443 -24.54 -11.30 -15.19
N ALA A 444 -25.51 -12.17 -15.46
CA ALA A 444 -25.24 -13.59 -15.74
C ALA A 444 -24.35 -13.76 -16.98
N ARG A 445 -24.65 -13.02 -18.06
CA ARG A 445 -23.87 -13.09 -19.30
C ARG A 445 -22.48 -12.49 -19.15
N LEU A 446 -22.32 -11.40 -18.38
CA LEU A 446 -21.02 -10.81 -18.04
C LEU A 446 -20.15 -11.81 -17.28
N VAL A 447 -20.69 -12.45 -16.23
CA VAL A 447 -20.00 -13.49 -15.47
C VAL A 447 -19.55 -14.64 -16.36
N GLU A 448 -20.40 -15.10 -17.25
CA GLU A 448 -20.07 -16.19 -18.19
C GLU A 448 -18.93 -15.80 -19.13
N LYS A 449 -18.99 -14.60 -19.75
CA LYS A 449 -17.95 -14.12 -20.67
C LYS A 449 -16.61 -13.93 -19.94
N LEU A 450 -16.61 -13.33 -18.76
CA LEU A 450 -15.41 -13.13 -17.96
C LEU A 450 -14.80 -14.48 -17.53
N LYS A 451 -15.60 -15.44 -17.04
CA LYS A 451 -15.13 -16.79 -16.67
C LYS A 451 -14.56 -17.58 -17.86
N ALA A 452 -15.04 -17.32 -19.07
CA ALA A 452 -14.54 -17.98 -20.29
C ALA A 452 -13.25 -17.36 -20.83
N HIS A 453 -12.85 -16.15 -20.36
CA HIS A 453 -11.70 -15.44 -20.87
C HIS A 453 -10.38 -16.02 -20.32
N VAL A 454 -9.42 -16.30 -21.22
CA VAL A 454 -8.15 -16.99 -20.87
C VAL A 454 -7.29 -16.25 -19.85
N GLN A 455 -7.42 -14.93 -19.74
CA GLN A 455 -6.67 -14.08 -18.79
C GLN A 455 -7.36 -13.90 -17.44
N VAL A 456 -8.60 -14.36 -17.27
CA VAL A 456 -9.35 -14.22 -16.03
C VAL A 456 -9.14 -15.43 -15.14
N GLU A 457 -8.82 -15.20 -13.87
CA GLU A 457 -8.63 -16.20 -12.82
C GLU A 457 -9.91 -16.49 -12.07
N ALA A 458 -10.62 -15.42 -11.68
CA ALA A 458 -11.84 -15.54 -10.89
C ALA A 458 -12.82 -14.41 -11.20
N VAL A 459 -14.11 -14.69 -11.00
CA VAL A 459 -15.19 -13.73 -11.13
C VAL A 459 -16.18 -13.94 -9.99
N PHE A 460 -16.51 -12.87 -9.29
CA PHE A 460 -17.43 -12.88 -8.16
C PHE A 460 -18.55 -11.88 -8.40
N THR A 461 -19.76 -12.26 -8.06
CA THR A 461 -20.89 -11.33 -8.02
C THR A 461 -20.87 -10.53 -6.70
N LYS A 462 -21.49 -9.36 -6.70
CA LYS A 462 -21.71 -8.54 -5.50
C LYS A 462 -22.32 -9.35 -4.34
N ALA A 463 -23.27 -10.22 -4.66
CA ALA A 463 -23.94 -11.07 -3.68
C ALA A 463 -23.00 -12.11 -3.07
N GLU A 464 -22.16 -12.76 -3.88
CA GLU A 464 -21.14 -13.72 -3.41
C GLU A 464 -20.14 -13.05 -2.46
N ILE A 465 -19.63 -11.86 -2.81
CA ILE A 465 -18.69 -11.11 -1.95
C ILE A 465 -19.37 -10.71 -0.63
N ALA A 466 -20.59 -10.21 -0.70
CA ALA A 466 -21.35 -9.77 0.48
C ALA A 466 -21.68 -10.92 1.45
N ALA A 467 -21.84 -12.15 0.95
CA ALA A 467 -22.16 -13.32 1.75
C ALA A 467 -20.96 -13.90 2.52
N VAL A 468 -19.73 -13.54 2.15
CA VAL A 468 -18.52 -14.05 2.82
C VAL A 468 -18.31 -13.32 4.15
N PRO A 469 -18.04 -14.04 5.24
CA PRO A 469 -17.63 -13.44 6.50
C PRO A 469 -16.39 -12.58 6.33
N TYR A 470 -16.27 -11.56 7.17
CA TYR A 470 -15.06 -10.73 7.15
C TYR A 470 -13.83 -11.62 7.43
N PRO A 471 -12.77 -11.53 6.61
CA PRO A 471 -11.65 -12.45 6.74
C PRO A 471 -10.87 -12.21 8.04
N VAL A 472 -10.41 -13.29 8.63
CA VAL A 472 -9.56 -13.33 9.82
C VAL A 472 -8.36 -14.26 9.56
N GLY A 473 -7.34 -14.17 10.40
CA GLY A 473 -6.13 -14.97 10.28
C GLY A 473 -5.09 -14.32 9.38
N HIS A 474 -4.10 -15.10 8.94
CA HIS A 474 -2.97 -14.57 8.18
C HIS A 474 -3.37 -14.14 6.77
N PRO A 475 -3.05 -12.92 6.32
CA PRO A 475 -3.51 -12.37 5.05
C PRO A 475 -2.99 -13.13 3.82
N GLN A 476 -1.87 -13.86 3.95
CA GLN A 476 -1.34 -14.72 2.90
C GLN A 476 -2.27 -15.90 2.57
N ASP A 477 -3.03 -16.40 3.56
CA ASP A 477 -3.90 -17.56 3.44
C ASP A 477 -5.30 -17.20 2.96
N TRP A 478 -5.61 -15.92 2.83
CA TRP A 478 -6.92 -15.46 2.38
C TRP A 478 -7.18 -15.87 0.92
N THR A 479 -8.32 -16.46 0.68
CA THR A 479 -8.81 -16.75 -0.68
C THR A 479 -9.04 -15.46 -1.46
N LEU A 480 -9.07 -15.53 -2.79
CA LEU A 480 -9.36 -14.38 -3.66
C LEU A 480 -10.70 -13.70 -3.29
N LEU A 481 -11.70 -14.49 -2.93
CA LEU A 481 -13.01 -13.99 -2.49
C LEU A 481 -12.92 -13.25 -1.15
N GLN A 482 -12.09 -13.72 -0.21
CA GLN A 482 -11.84 -13.04 1.06
C GLN A 482 -11.08 -11.73 0.86
N ARG A 483 -10.11 -11.69 -0.06
CA ARG A 483 -9.40 -10.46 -0.46
C ARG A 483 -10.38 -9.43 -1.04
N ALA A 484 -11.28 -9.88 -1.94
CA ALA A 484 -12.35 -9.03 -2.47
C ALA A 484 -13.29 -8.54 -1.35
N ARG A 485 -13.64 -9.40 -0.37
CA ARG A 485 -14.47 -9.02 0.79
C ARG A 485 -13.86 -7.89 1.62
N ALA A 486 -12.53 -7.86 1.78
CA ALA A 486 -11.82 -6.81 2.51
C ALA A 486 -11.80 -5.45 1.77
N SER A 487 -12.11 -5.43 0.47
CA SER A 487 -12.30 -4.21 -0.34
C SER A 487 -13.76 -3.82 -0.54
N PHE A 488 -14.71 -4.63 -0.08
CA PHE A 488 -16.11 -4.51 -0.46
C PHE A 488 -16.87 -3.49 0.36
N ASP A 489 -17.42 -2.49 -0.31
CA ASP A 489 -18.44 -1.56 0.23
C ASP A 489 -19.77 -1.76 -0.51
N PRO A 490 -20.88 -2.05 0.18
CA PRO A 490 -22.16 -2.36 -0.47
C PRO A 490 -22.74 -1.21 -1.31
N GLN A 491 -22.32 0.03 -1.07
CA GLN A 491 -22.82 1.21 -1.81
C GLN A 491 -21.92 1.54 -3.01
N ARG A 492 -20.60 1.30 -2.90
CA ARG A 492 -19.59 1.74 -3.88
C ARG A 492 -19.14 0.63 -4.83
N SER A 493 -19.08 -0.64 -4.35
CA SER A 493 -18.63 -1.77 -5.17
C SER A 493 -19.59 -2.12 -6.30
N GLY A 494 -19.04 -2.59 -7.42
CA GLY A 494 -19.75 -2.97 -8.61
C GLY A 494 -20.68 -4.18 -8.46
N ASP A 495 -21.39 -4.52 -9.51
CA ASP A 495 -22.28 -5.68 -9.58
C ASP A 495 -21.51 -7.00 -9.76
N VAL A 496 -20.35 -6.93 -10.42
CA VAL A 496 -19.43 -8.05 -10.66
C VAL A 496 -17.99 -7.59 -10.44
N TYR A 497 -17.19 -8.44 -9.82
CA TYR A 497 -15.75 -8.22 -9.59
C TYR A 497 -14.94 -9.30 -10.31
N SER A 498 -13.97 -8.90 -11.15
CA SER A 498 -13.10 -9.85 -11.84
C SER A 498 -11.65 -9.74 -11.38
N VAL A 499 -10.96 -10.88 -11.44
CA VAL A 499 -9.54 -11.02 -11.10
C VAL A 499 -8.80 -11.56 -12.32
N LEU A 500 -7.75 -10.86 -12.75
CA LEU A 500 -6.84 -11.37 -13.79
C LEU A 500 -5.90 -12.43 -13.22
N LYS A 501 -5.43 -13.32 -14.07
CA LYS A 501 -4.40 -14.30 -13.72
C LYS A 501 -3.11 -13.59 -13.30
N ARG A 502 -2.29 -14.30 -12.53
CA ARG A 502 -0.97 -13.84 -12.10
C ARG A 502 -0.13 -13.41 -13.31
N ALA A 503 0.62 -12.33 -13.17
CA ALA A 503 1.48 -11.73 -14.19
C ALA A 503 0.75 -11.23 -15.47
N ILE A 504 -0.58 -11.14 -15.44
CA ILE A 504 -1.33 -10.37 -16.45
C ILE A 504 -1.43 -8.92 -15.97
N VAL A 505 -0.71 -8.03 -16.65
CA VAL A 505 -0.69 -6.60 -16.32
C VAL A 505 -1.88 -5.92 -16.99
N PRO A 506 -2.78 -5.23 -16.24
CA PRO A 506 -4.00 -4.65 -16.79
C PRO A 506 -3.75 -3.35 -17.60
N VAL A 507 -2.70 -3.36 -18.39
CA VAL A 507 -2.35 -2.29 -19.35
C VAL A 507 -2.23 -2.92 -20.73
N THR A 508 -2.96 -2.40 -21.70
CA THR A 508 -2.85 -2.81 -23.10
C THR A 508 -1.49 -2.41 -23.67
N THR A 509 -1.17 -2.83 -24.89
CA THR A 509 0.11 -2.48 -25.54
C THR A 509 0.33 -0.96 -25.55
N PRO A 510 1.40 -0.45 -24.91
CA PRO A 510 1.67 0.98 -24.84
C PRO A 510 1.91 1.59 -26.23
N ARG A 511 1.27 2.72 -26.46
CA ARG A 511 1.50 3.55 -27.65
C ARG A 511 2.73 4.44 -27.42
N ALA A 512 3.26 5.05 -28.49
CA ALA A 512 4.30 6.07 -28.37
C ALA A 512 3.85 7.18 -27.40
N ASN A 513 4.75 7.61 -26.53
CA ASN A 513 4.52 8.58 -25.44
C ASN A 513 3.57 8.12 -24.32
N ALA A 514 3.29 6.84 -24.20
CA ALA A 514 2.58 6.32 -23.02
C ALA A 514 3.39 6.63 -21.75
N THR A 515 2.72 7.15 -20.72
CA THR A 515 3.30 7.43 -19.40
C THR A 515 3.13 6.27 -18.43
N THR A 516 2.33 5.25 -18.82
CA THR A 516 2.08 4.05 -18.05
C THR A 516 2.31 2.84 -18.92
N ILE A 517 3.34 2.05 -18.61
CA ILE A 517 3.68 0.81 -19.32
C ILE A 517 3.40 -0.43 -18.49
N THR A 518 3.33 -0.27 -17.18
CA THR A 518 2.91 -1.29 -16.22
C THR A 518 2.14 -0.63 -15.08
N THR A 519 1.46 -1.42 -14.27
CA THR A 519 0.63 -0.92 -13.16
C THR A 519 0.50 -1.99 -12.07
N HIS A 520 -0.22 -1.66 -11.05
CA HIS A 520 -0.58 -2.42 -9.87
C HIS A 520 -2.12 -2.54 -9.76
N GLY A 521 -2.66 -2.88 -8.61
CA GLY A 521 -4.12 -2.94 -8.36
C GLY A 521 -4.66 -4.36 -8.37
N SER A 522 -3.78 -5.38 -8.40
CA SER A 522 -4.19 -6.78 -8.41
C SER A 522 -4.30 -7.37 -7.00
N VAL A 523 -4.91 -8.53 -6.93
CA VAL A 523 -5.04 -9.33 -5.70
C VAL A 523 -3.77 -10.13 -5.36
N TRP A 524 -2.72 -10.04 -6.19
CA TRP A 524 -1.54 -10.89 -6.09
C TRP A 524 -0.48 -10.30 -5.15
N ASP A 525 0.38 -11.14 -4.61
CA ASP A 525 1.30 -10.76 -3.54
C ASP A 525 2.39 -9.77 -4.00
N TYR A 526 2.71 -9.69 -5.30
CA TYR A 526 3.61 -8.66 -5.82
C TYR A 526 3.03 -7.23 -5.67
N ASP A 527 1.70 -7.09 -5.63
CA ASP A 527 1.00 -5.83 -5.35
C ASP A 527 0.61 -5.69 -3.87
N ARG A 528 0.34 -6.81 -3.18
CA ARG A 528 -0.17 -6.81 -1.80
C ARG A 528 0.93 -6.80 -0.76
N ARG A 529 2.09 -7.39 -1.04
CA ARG A 529 3.16 -7.56 -0.06
C ARG A 529 4.10 -6.36 -0.05
N VAL A 530 4.25 -5.76 1.12
CA VAL A 530 5.03 -4.53 1.36
C VAL A 530 5.89 -4.68 2.62
N PRO A 531 7.04 -4.02 2.74
CA PRO A 531 7.78 -4.01 4.00
C PRO A 531 7.09 -3.11 5.04
N MET A 532 7.25 -3.43 6.32
CA MET A 532 6.89 -2.55 7.43
C MET A 532 8.12 -2.41 8.35
N LEU A 533 8.60 -1.18 8.50
CA LEU A 533 9.82 -0.87 9.24
C LEU A 533 9.48 0.13 10.35
N PHE A 534 9.84 -0.20 11.59
CA PHE A 534 9.68 0.71 12.72
C PHE A 534 11.05 1.02 13.31
N TRP A 535 11.29 2.28 13.62
CA TRP A 535 12.55 2.72 14.19
C TRP A 535 12.35 3.84 15.18
N ARG A 536 13.09 3.76 16.29
CA ARG A 536 13.25 4.84 17.26
C ARG A 536 14.67 4.79 17.81
N LYS A 537 15.21 5.94 18.19
CA LYS A 537 16.54 5.99 18.83
C LYS A 537 16.57 5.15 20.10
N GLY A 538 17.55 4.26 20.19
CA GLY A 538 17.78 3.41 21.36
C GLY A 538 16.98 2.11 21.39
N MET A 539 16.11 1.83 20.40
CA MET A 539 15.47 0.52 20.31
C MET A 539 16.47 -0.56 19.87
N THR A 540 16.27 -1.78 20.35
CA THR A 540 16.98 -2.97 19.88
C THR A 540 16.25 -3.51 18.64
N GLY A 541 16.95 -3.57 17.50
CA GLY A 541 16.36 -4.05 16.26
C GLY A 541 16.19 -5.56 16.22
N PHE A 542 15.18 -6.00 15.47
CA PHE A 542 14.95 -7.40 15.13
C PHE A 542 14.27 -7.51 13.76
N GLU A 543 14.29 -8.70 13.19
CA GLU A 543 13.52 -9.01 11.98
C GLU A 543 12.53 -10.14 12.27
N GLN A 544 11.25 -9.91 11.95
CA GLN A 544 10.18 -10.88 12.11
C GLN A 544 9.55 -11.17 10.75
N PRO A 545 9.76 -12.38 10.17
CA PRO A 545 9.35 -12.70 8.79
C PRO A 545 7.91 -13.17 8.65
N GLN A 546 7.18 -13.39 9.76
CA GLN A 546 5.78 -13.83 9.69
C GLN A 546 4.88 -12.71 9.17
N PRO A 547 3.77 -13.04 8.49
CA PRO A 547 2.86 -12.06 7.93
C PRO A 547 2.23 -11.14 8.99
N VAL A 548 2.28 -9.86 8.71
CA VAL A 548 1.58 -8.78 9.41
C VAL A 548 0.79 -7.96 8.41
N GLU A 549 -0.10 -7.09 8.86
CA GLU A 549 -0.94 -6.29 7.98
C GLU A 549 -0.63 -4.80 8.12
N THR A 550 -0.79 -4.03 7.06
CA THR A 550 -0.62 -2.56 7.14
C THR A 550 -1.62 -1.90 8.09
N VAL A 551 -2.77 -2.50 8.30
CA VAL A 551 -3.74 -2.07 9.33
C VAL A 551 -3.23 -2.25 10.77
N ASP A 552 -2.13 -3.00 10.99
CA ASP A 552 -1.47 -3.14 12.29
C ASP A 552 -0.65 -1.88 12.67
N ILE A 553 -0.35 -1.00 11.70
CA ILE A 553 0.44 0.22 11.91
C ILE A 553 -0.25 1.16 12.90
N ALA A 554 -1.51 1.52 12.66
CA ALA A 554 -2.20 2.51 13.50
C ALA A 554 -2.38 2.06 14.95
N PRO A 555 -2.82 0.82 15.29
CA PRO A 555 -2.88 0.37 16.67
C PRO A 555 -1.50 0.27 17.35
N THR A 556 -0.45 -0.09 16.60
CA THR A 556 0.94 -0.10 17.10
C THR A 556 1.41 1.31 17.47
N LEU A 557 1.20 2.29 16.60
CA LEU A 557 1.54 3.68 16.86
C LEU A 557 0.69 4.27 17.99
N ALA A 558 -0.60 3.91 18.08
CA ALA A 558 -1.46 4.32 19.17
C ALA A 558 -0.91 3.84 20.52
N ALA A 559 -0.52 2.57 20.62
CA ALA A 559 0.10 2.02 21.81
C ALA A 559 1.41 2.74 22.16
N LEU A 560 2.28 2.95 21.15
CA LEU A 560 3.58 3.60 21.32
C LEU A 560 3.49 5.01 21.93
N ILE A 561 2.43 5.76 21.61
CA ILE A 561 2.20 7.12 22.16
C ILE A 561 1.21 7.16 23.35
N GLY A 562 0.73 6.01 23.81
CA GLY A 562 -0.25 5.93 24.89
C GLY A 562 -1.64 6.51 24.52
N LEU A 563 -2.02 6.42 23.24
CA LEU A 563 -3.30 6.89 22.73
C LEU A 563 -4.38 5.83 22.99
N LYS A 564 -5.43 6.24 23.68
CA LYS A 564 -6.59 5.39 23.97
C LYS A 564 -7.62 5.52 22.85
N VAL A 565 -7.96 4.42 22.21
CA VAL A 565 -9.00 4.34 21.18
C VAL A 565 -10.11 3.38 21.62
N PRO A 566 -11.36 3.56 21.17
CA PRO A 566 -12.43 2.62 21.46
C PRO A 566 -12.12 1.21 20.96
N GLN A 567 -12.62 0.21 21.67
CA GLN A 567 -12.56 -1.19 21.21
C GLN A 567 -13.25 -1.33 19.85
N GLY A 568 -12.61 -2.07 18.91
CA GLY A 568 -13.12 -2.25 17.55
C GLY A 568 -12.89 -1.04 16.63
N ALA A 569 -12.17 0.00 17.06
CA ALA A 569 -11.80 1.11 16.20
C ALA A 569 -10.88 0.67 15.07
N PHE A 570 -10.00 -0.29 15.32
CA PHE A 570 -9.07 -0.87 14.36
C PHE A 570 -9.47 -2.30 13.95
N ASP A 571 -9.14 -2.69 12.73
CA ASP A 571 -9.13 -4.09 12.28
C ASP A 571 -7.80 -4.75 12.63
N GLY A 572 -6.73 -3.95 12.60
CA GLY A 572 -5.38 -4.37 12.92
C GLY A 572 -5.16 -4.61 14.41
N ARG A 573 -4.06 -5.27 14.70
CA ARG A 573 -3.55 -5.54 16.05
C ARG A 573 -2.29 -4.72 16.33
N CYS A 574 -1.99 -4.48 17.58
CA CYS A 574 -0.71 -3.91 17.97
C CYS A 574 0.42 -4.93 17.76
N LEU A 575 1.53 -4.50 17.19
CA LEU A 575 2.76 -5.27 17.06
C LEU A 575 3.73 -4.86 18.16
N ASP A 576 4.29 -5.83 18.86
CA ASP A 576 5.36 -5.53 19.80
C ASP A 576 6.63 -5.14 19.04
N LEU A 577 7.16 -3.96 19.34
CA LEU A 577 8.38 -3.40 18.73
C LEU A 577 9.61 -3.55 19.64
N ASP A 578 9.47 -4.16 20.79
CA ASP A 578 10.57 -4.37 21.75
C ASP A 578 11.12 -5.79 21.62
N ALA A 579 12.43 -5.90 21.34
CA ALA A 579 13.13 -7.19 21.30
C ALA A 579 13.52 -7.72 22.69
N GLY A 580 13.26 -6.94 23.74
CA GLY A 580 13.58 -7.23 25.12
C GLY A 580 12.35 -7.62 25.95
N PRO A 581 12.39 -7.39 27.27
CA PRO A 581 11.31 -7.74 28.18
C PRO A 581 10.15 -6.73 28.22
N ALA A 582 10.30 -5.55 27.63
CA ALA A 582 9.21 -4.58 27.50
C ALA A 582 8.25 -4.98 26.38
N ASP A 583 7.01 -4.52 26.47
CA ASP A 583 5.96 -4.81 25.48
C ASP A 583 5.32 -3.49 25.04
N THR A 584 5.51 -3.12 23.79
CA THR A 584 4.94 -1.90 23.21
C THR A 584 3.41 -1.86 23.32
N CYS A 585 2.76 -3.03 23.38
CA CYS A 585 1.31 -3.18 23.31
C CYS A 585 0.60 -3.22 24.68
N ARG A 586 1.36 -3.12 25.80
CA ARG A 586 0.84 -3.18 27.19
C ARG A 586 0.83 -1.84 27.89
#